data_0b79470f1e3caabd275707ce878570fd
#
_entry.id   0b79470f1e3caabd275707ce878570fd
#
_cell.length_a   1.000
_cell.length_b   1.000
_cell.length_c   1.000
_cell.angle_alpha   90.00
_cell.angle_beta   90.00
_cell.angle_gamma   90.00
#
_symmetry.space_group_name_H-M   'P 1'
#
loop_
_entity.id
_entity.type
_entity.pdbx_description
1 polymer ?
#
loop_
_entity_poly.entity_id
_entity_poly.type
_entity_poly.pdbx_seq_one_letter_code
_entity_poly.pdbx_strand_id
1 'polypeptide(L)'
;MAYLAFYRTFRPTTFDTVVRQEHIVKILKNQIETGRVGHAYLFCGPRGTGKTTLAKIFARAINCENPKNGSACGECPTCKALSSGAALDISEIDAASNNGVDEMRDLREKVQYPPVNGKYKVYIIDEVHMLTPSAFNAVLKTLEEPPAHAVFILATTEPQKIPATILSRCMRFDFKLIPQSDLEGLIKSVLDKTGKEYEGEAVAAIARAGNGSARDSLSIADMCASYSQGKLTYDDVNKVLGKADFQAVGEIASAIVNGNSGEALSATESVLSTGKGVGVLLRDLLTYFNNLAIVKTCRGSDKILNLPEEKYKALQAIAGEASGHAILRATEILASAEGDMRFAVDGRITLETAIVKAAMPRADYDIEALLSRIEALEQAVKEGVKVKIQTVEKALPETKKQADTPKSNAVREEKLQSVTEASPFDDIAEKPVQPPVRENGEGEQGTLFEQSGAASGKVGSLSEADKKSVFGKFLKLFRTTRRNAVLFTLCMDLDNYFEGDTFVLVTGVEAVYKSLNRAENRSFIGETLQELGVFSFDIRLKTTGEDKYEKALSELRGNFKDNDIQIK
;
A
#
# COMPACT_ATOMS: atom_id res chain seq x y z
N MET A 1 40.10 -4.08 9.91
CA MET A 1 38.86 -4.86 10.02
C MET A 1 37.82 -4.26 9.08
N ALA A 2 37.01 -5.05 8.40
CA ALA A 2 35.93 -4.52 7.58
C ALA A 2 34.90 -3.82 8.48
N TYR A 3 34.42 -2.65 8.05
CA TYR A 3 33.37 -1.91 8.74
C TYR A 3 32.08 -2.72 8.76
N LEU A 4 31.46 -2.85 9.93
CA LEU A 4 30.19 -3.53 10.12
C LEU A 4 29.13 -2.53 10.56
N ALA A 5 28.01 -2.48 9.85
CA ALA A 5 26.91 -1.58 10.16
C ALA A 5 26.34 -1.80 11.57
N PHE A 6 25.81 -0.73 12.21
CA PHE A 6 25.31 -0.74 13.58
C PHE A 6 24.30 -1.85 13.85
N TYR A 7 23.35 -2.08 12.92
CA TYR A 7 22.35 -3.14 13.08
C TYR A 7 22.93 -4.56 13.11
N ARG A 8 24.20 -4.75 12.65
CA ARG A 8 24.94 -6.02 12.76
C ARG A 8 25.78 -6.06 14.02
N THR A 9 26.53 -4.99 14.28
CA THR A 9 27.46 -4.88 15.42
C THR A 9 26.72 -4.93 16.78
N PHE A 10 25.60 -4.22 16.87
CA PHE A 10 24.78 -4.14 18.09
C PHE A 10 23.57 -5.08 18.07
N ARG A 11 23.62 -6.14 17.25
CA ARG A 11 22.56 -7.15 17.25
C ARG A 11 22.49 -7.87 18.59
N PRO A 12 21.31 -7.92 19.24
CA PRO A 12 21.11 -8.65 20.49
C PRO A 12 21.61 -10.09 20.42
N THR A 13 22.35 -10.52 21.45
CA THR A 13 22.86 -11.90 21.59
C THR A 13 22.23 -12.66 22.74
N THR A 14 21.54 -11.95 23.66
CA THR A 14 20.84 -12.50 24.84
C THR A 14 19.41 -11.97 24.87
N PHE A 15 18.52 -12.66 25.57
CA PHE A 15 17.15 -12.22 25.76
C PHE A 15 17.03 -10.88 26.48
N ASP A 16 17.93 -10.57 27.39
CA ASP A 16 17.89 -9.35 28.20
C ASP A 16 18.24 -8.09 27.38
N THR A 17 18.88 -8.27 26.24
CA THR A 17 19.24 -7.18 25.31
C THR A 17 18.21 -6.95 24.21
N VAL A 18 17.15 -7.76 24.15
CA VAL A 18 16.05 -7.59 23.20
C VAL A 18 15.15 -6.45 23.67
N VAL A 19 14.94 -5.47 22.80
CA VAL A 19 14.09 -4.31 23.07
C VAL A 19 12.63 -4.67 22.82
N ARG A 20 11.78 -4.47 23.84
CA ARG A 20 10.35 -4.81 23.82
C ARG A 20 10.13 -6.28 23.42
N GLN A 21 9.06 -6.89 23.42
CA GLN A 21 8.76 -8.31 23.18
C GLN A 21 8.84 -9.17 24.46
N GLU A 22 8.68 -8.53 25.64
CA GLU A 22 8.78 -9.21 26.95
C GLU A 22 7.83 -10.40 27.06
N HIS A 23 6.64 -10.29 26.45
CA HIS A 23 5.64 -11.36 26.43
C HIS A 23 6.15 -12.61 25.70
N ILE A 24 6.89 -12.46 24.60
CA ILE A 24 7.50 -13.57 23.87
C ILE A 24 8.71 -14.11 24.64
N VAL A 25 9.59 -13.22 25.06
CA VAL A 25 10.80 -13.56 25.81
C VAL A 25 10.47 -14.36 27.06
N LYS A 26 9.45 -13.95 27.82
CA LYS A 26 9.02 -14.65 29.04
C LYS A 26 8.57 -16.10 28.76
N ILE A 27 7.81 -16.31 27.70
CA ILE A 27 7.34 -17.66 27.31
C ILE A 27 8.53 -18.53 26.90
N LEU A 28 9.42 -18.00 26.05
CA LEU A 28 10.59 -18.76 25.58
C LEU A 28 11.56 -19.10 26.72
N LYS A 29 11.82 -18.17 27.66
CA LYS A 29 12.63 -18.44 28.86
C LYS A 29 12.03 -19.56 29.71
N ASN A 30 10.72 -19.51 29.98
CA ASN A 30 10.04 -20.54 30.74
C ASN A 30 10.12 -21.92 30.05
N GLN A 31 10.03 -21.97 28.71
CA GLN A 31 10.18 -23.24 27.97
C GLN A 31 11.61 -23.82 28.10
N ILE A 32 12.63 -22.96 28.10
CA ILE A 32 14.01 -23.38 28.28
C ILE A 32 14.21 -23.91 29.72
N GLU A 33 13.74 -23.19 30.71
CA GLU A 33 13.88 -23.55 32.13
C GLU A 33 13.15 -24.83 32.50
N THR A 34 11.95 -25.04 31.93
CA THR A 34 11.13 -26.25 32.15
C THR A 34 11.50 -27.42 31.25
N GLY A 35 12.37 -27.21 30.25
CA GLY A 35 12.73 -28.21 29.25
C GLY A 35 11.60 -28.57 28.26
N ARG A 36 10.52 -27.79 28.24
CA ARG A 36 9.34 -28.03 27.39
C ARG A 36 9.43 -27.24 26.07
N VAL A 37 10.45 -27.57 25.28
CA VAL A 37 10.65 -26.95 23.96
C VAL A 37 9.71 -27.58 22.96
N GLY A 38 8.94 -26.77 22.26
CA GLY A 38 8.06 -27.19 21.15
C GLY A 38 8.86 -27.55 19.89
N HIS A 39 8.25 -28.30 18.99
CA HIS A 39 8.89 -28.68 17.73
C HIS A 39 8.79 -27.60 16.65
N ALA A 40 7.80 -26.71 16.68
CA ALA A 40 7.60 -25.67 15.67
C ALA A 40 7.09 -24.35 16.26
N TYR A 41 7.72 -23.27 15.83
CA TYR A 41 7.44 -21.90 16.22
C TYR A 41 7.18 -21.06 14.98
N LEU A 42 6.21 -20.13 15.05
CA LEU A 42 5.95 -19.17 14.00
C LEU A 42 6.04 -17.75 14.56
N PHE A 43 7.05 -17.00 14.14
CA PHE A 43 7.30 -15.62 14.52
C PHE A 43 6.71 -14.68 13.47
N CYS A 44 5.60 -14.02 13.80
CA CYS A 44 4.87 -13.11 12.93
C CYS A 44 5.11 -11.66 13.31
N GLY A 45 5.13 -10.75 12.37
CA GLY A 45 5.14 -9.31 12.66
C GLY A 45 5.98 -8.49 11.69
N PRO A 46 5.96 -7.15 11.82
CA PRO A 46 6.63 -6.23 10.90
C PRO A 46 8.13 -6.47 10.78
N ARG A 47 8.71 -5.99 9.67
CA ARG A 47 10.15 -6.07 9.43
C ARG A 47 10.94 -5.33 10.51
N GLY A 48 12.10 -5.86 10.88
CA GLY A 48 13.04 -5.20 11.78
C GLY A 48 12.65 -5.19 13.27
N THR A 49 11.59 -5.92 13.67
CA THR A 49 11.12 -6.03 15.08
C THR A 49 11.86 -7.09 15.90
N GLY A 50 12.82 -7.80 15.30
CA GLY A 50 13.70 -8.75 16.02
C GLY A 50 13.37 -10.23 15.85
N LYS A 51 12.46 -10.64 14.93
CA LYS A 51 12.06 -12.04 14.68
C LYS A 51 13.25 -12.98 14.52
N THR A 52 14.06 -12.77 13.49
CA THR A 52 15.23 -13.61 13.20
C THR A 52 16.30 -13.52 14.29
N THR A 53 16.41 -12.38 14.97
CA THR A 53 17.33 -12.18 16.09
C THR A 53 16.91 -13.05 17.28
N LEU A 54 15.63 -12.99 17.66
CA LEU A 54 15.10 -13.78 18.76
C LEU A 54 15.13 -15.29 18.44
N ALA A 55 14.88 -15.66 17.18
CA ALA A 55 15.04 -17.03 16.68
C ALA A 55 16.47 -17.55 16.93
N LYS A 56 17.50 -16.76 16.61
CA LYS A 56 18.90 -17.12 16.85
C LYS A 56 19.25 -17.21 18.32
N ILE A 57 18.75 -16.28 19.14
CA ILE A 57 18.97 -16.31 20.60
C ILE A 57 18.34 -17.58 21.18
N PHE A 58 17.10 -17.89 20.80
CA PHE A 58 16.39 -19.07 21.26
C PHE A 58 17.07 -20.36 20.82
N ALA A 59 17.47 -20.47 19.54
CA ALA A 59 18.17 -21.63 18.99
C ALA A 59 19.49 -21.94 19.74
N ARG A 60 20.23 -20.90 20.13
CA ARG A 60 21.45 -21.05 20.95
C ARG A 60 21.13 -21.43 22.39
N ALA A 61 20.08 -20.86 22.95
CA ALA A 61 19.71 -21.06 24.34
C ALA A 61 19.21 -22.48 24.63
N ILE A 62 18.41 -23.08 23.74
CA ILE A 62 17.91 -24.47 23.88
C ILE A 62 19.01 -25.51 23.73
N ASN A 63 20.12 -25.16 23.09
CA ASN A 63 21.30 -26.00 22.90
C ASN A 63 22.39 -25.76 23.97
N CYS A 64 22.21 -24.75 24.83
CA CYS A 64 23.20 -24.44 25.86
C CYS A 64 23.15 -25.45 27.01
N GLU A 65 24.31 -25.93 27.44
CA GLU A 65 24.42 -26.85 28.59
C GLU A 65 24.05 -26.19 29.91
N ASN A 66 24.38 -24.92 30.08
CA ASN A 66 24.16 -24.14 31.31
C ASN A 66 23.56 -22.76 30.98
N PRO A 67 22.27 -22.68 30.63
CA PRO A 67 21.64 -21.39 30.28
C PRO A 67 21.62 -20.47 31.52
N LYS A 68 22.02 -19.20 31.32
CA LYS A 68 21.97 -18.14 32.33
C LYS A 68 20.77 -17.24 32.04
N ASN A 69 19.83 -17.12 32.97
CA ASN A 69 18.56 -16.36 32.76
C ASN A 69 17.82 -16.74 31.46
N GLY A 70 17.78 -18.03 31.12
CA GLY A 70 17.19 -18.51 29.89
C GLY A 70 18.00 -18.22 28.60
N SER A 71 19.12 -17.49 28.68
CA SER A 71 20.01 -17.20 27.54
C SER A 71 21.22 -18.15 27.52
N ALA A 72 21.81 -18.32 26.32
CA ALA A 72 23.02 -19.11 26.15
C ALA A 72 24.18 -18.50 26.96
N CYS A 73 24.95 -19.35 27.67
CA CYS A 73 26.05 -18.89 28.53
C CYS A 73 27.26 -18.34 27.74
N GLY A 74 27.44 -18.71 26.48
CA GLY A 74 28.57 -18.30 25.64
C GLY A 74 29.91 -19.00 25.91
N GLU A 75 30.01 -19.76 26.98
CA GLU A 75 31.29 -20.31 27.51
C GLU A 75 31.39 -21.84 27.38
N CYS A 76 30.26 -22.56 27.41
CA CYS A 76 30.27 -24.02 27.32
C CYS A 76 30.75 -24.51 25.95
N PRO A 77 31.21 -25.77 25.84
CA PRO A 77 31.69 -26.34 24.55
C PRO A 77 30.69 -26.17 23.41
N THR A 78 29.42 -26.44 23.68
CA THR A 78 28.33 -26.29 22.69
C THR A 78 28.16 -24.84 22.24
N CYS A 79 28.17 -23.87 23.16
CA CYS A 79 28.09 -22.45 22.80
C CYS A 79 29.29 -22.00 21.94
N LYS A 80 30.49 -22.46 22.26
CA LYS A 80 31.69 -22.16 21.45
C LYS A 80 31.63 -22.78 20.08
N ALA A 81 31.20 -24.04 19.96
CA ALA A 81 30.99 -24.73 18.70
C ALA A 81 29.93 -24.02 17.85
N LEU A 82 28.80 -23.62 18.43
CA LEU A 82 27.74 -22.89 17.76
C LEU A 82 28.11 -21.45 17.32
N SER A 83 29.16 -20.88 17.95
CA SER A 83 29.65 -19.53 17.60
C SER A 83 30.72 -19.55 16.52
N SER A 84 31.35 -20.69 16.24
CA SER A 84 32.51 -20.82 15.33
C SER A 84 32.15 -20.75 13.82
N GLY A 85 30.91 -20.44 13.44
CA GLY A 85 30.48 -20.35 12.03
C GLY A 85 30.34 -21.69 11.29
N ALA A 86 30.85 -22.79 11.86
CA ALA A 86 30.71 -24.17 11.35
C ALA A 86 29.57 -24.94 12.05
N ALA A 87 28.64 -24.22 12.66
CA ALA A 87 27.55 -24.81 13.43
C ALA A 87 26.53 -25.50 12.53
N LEU A 88 26.68 -26.82 12.31
CA LEU A 88 25.77 -27.64 11.52
C LEU A 88 24.39 -27.83 12.19
N ASP A 89 24.29 -27.53 13.50
CA ASP A 89 23.09 -27.77 14.31
C ASP A 89 22.08 -26.59 14.28
N ILE A 90 22.49 -25.40 13.79
CA ILE A 90 21.60 -24.27 13.58
C ILE A 90 21.72 -23.82 12.12
N SER A 91 20.70 -24.14 11.34
CA SER A 91 20.62 -23.76 9.91
C SER A 91 19.67 -22.58 9.75
N GLU A 92 20.15 -21.51 9.10
CA GLU A 92 19.35 -20.34 8.71
C GLU A 92 19.12 -20.41 7.21
N ILE A 93 17.87 -20.40 6.80
CA ILE A 93 17.42 -20.46 5.40
C ILE A 93 16.58 -19.23 5.14
N ASP A 94 16.98 -18.44 4.17
CA ASP A 94 16.18 -17.34 3.66
C ASP A 94 15.27 -17.88 2.54
N ALA A 95 13.96 -17.91 2.79
CA ALA A 95 12.99 -18.41 1.83
C ALA A 95 12.84 -17.49 0.60
N ALA A 96 13.31 -16.24 0.65
CA ALA A 96 13.34 -15.39 -0.54
C ALA A 96 14.35 -15.89 -1.58
N SER A 97 15.45 -16.49 -1.12
CA SER A 97 16.51 -17.05 -1.97
C SER A 97 16.34 -18.55 -2.21
N ASN A 98 15.63 -19.27 -1.32
CA ASN A 98 15.49 -20.72 -1.31
C ASN A 98 14.01 -21.12 -1.20
N ASN A 99 13.21 -20.80 -2.21
CA ASN A 99 11.75 -20.94 -2.19
C ASN A 99 11.23 -22.20 -2.90
N GLY A 100 12.11 -22.97 -3.52
CA GLY A 100 11.77 -24.13 -4.32
C GLY A 100 11.40 -25.37 -3.50
N VAL A 101 10.80 -26.35 -4.17
CA VAL A 101 10.41 -27.60 -3.55
C VAL A 101 11.61 -28.51 -3.28
N ASP A 102 12.66 -28.42 -4.09
CA ASP A 102 13.83 -29.28 -3.97
C ASP A 102 14.69 -28.91 -2.78
N GLU A 103 14.87 -27.61 -2.49
CA GLU A 103 15.53 -27.13 -1.28
C GLU A 103 14.80 -27.60 -0.01
N MET A 104 13.47 -27.62 -0.04
CA MET A 104 12.66 -28.09 1.09
C MET A 104 12.67 -29.63 1.21
N ARG A 105 12.86 -30.38 0.11
CA ARG A 105 13.09 -31.82 0.15
C ARG A 105 14.46 -32.15 0.73
N ASP A 106 15.51 -31.45 0.33
CA ASP A 106 16.86 -31.57 0.89
C ASP A 106 16.87 -31.28 2.39
N LEU A 107 16.14 -30.23 2.79
CA LEU A 107 15.96 -29.92 4.21
C LEU A 107 15.30 -31.09 4.95
N ARG A 108 14.24 -31.68 4.38
CA ARG A 108 13.55 -32.83 4.99
C ARG A 108 14.47 -34.04 5.17
N GLU A 109 15.36 -34.30 4.23
CA GLU A 109 16.35 -35.37 4.36
C GLU A 109 17.37 -35.05 5.47
N LYS A 110 17.87 -33.81 5.51
CA LYS A 110 18.83 -33.35 6.53
C LYS A 110 18.25 -33.35 7.94
N VAL A 111 16.93 -33.20 8.09
CA VAL A 111 16.25 -33.21 9.40
C VAL A 111 16.29 -34.57 10.06
N GLN A 112 16.37 -35.66 9.30
CA GLN A 112 16.44 -37.02 9.84
C GLN A 112 17.72 -37.30 10.63
N TYR A 113 18.80 -36.59 10.34
CA TYR A 113 20.07 -36.78 11.03
C TYR A 113 20.12 -36.03 12.38
N PRO A 114 20.59 -36.65 13.46
CA PRO A 114 20.69 -36.02 14.75
C PRO A 114 21.69 -34.84 14.77
N PRO A 115 21.62 -33.96 15.75
CA PRO A 115 22.60 -32.87 15.93
C PRO A 115 23.98 -33.42 16.24
N VAL A 116 25.03 -32.64 15.90
CA VAL A 116 26.43 -33.04 16.11
C VAL A 116 26.94 -32.58 17.47
N ASN A 117 26.65 -31.35 17.87
CA ASN A 117 27.17 -30.73 19.10
C ASN A 117 26.08 -30.34 20.09
N GLY A 118 24.87 -30.06 19.60
CA GLY A 118 23.76 -29.59 20.42
C GLY A 118 22.80 -30.66 20.85
N LYS A 119 21.78 -30.28 21.62
CA LYS A 119 20.65 -31.13 22.01
C LYS A 119 19.60 -31.17 20.89
N TYR A 120 19.43 -30.07 20.19
CA TYR A 120 18.45 -29.89 19.14
C TYR A 120 19.10 -29.43 17.84
N LYS A 121 18.57 -29.90 16.71
CA LYS A 121 18.87 -29.41 15.38
C LYS A 121 17.82 -28.37 14.99
N VAL A 122 18.22 -27.11 14.86
CA VAL A 122 17.30 -25.99 14.70
C VAL A 122 17.34 -25.46 13.28
N TYR A 123 16.18 -25.35 12.67
CA TYR A 123 16.00 -24.79 11.34
C TYR A 123 15.23 -23.47 11.45
N ILE A 124 15.91 -22.37 11.14
CA ILE A 124 15.33 -21.03 11.10
C ILE A 124 15.02 -20.72 9.65
N ILE A 125 13.75 -20.62 9.28
CA ILE A 125 13.31 -20.26 7.93
C ILE A 125 12.76 -18.83 7.98
N ASP A 126 13.53 -17.89 7.45
CA ASP A 126 13.14 -16.48 7.41
C ASP A 126 12.31 -16.18 6.16
N GLU A 127 11.40 -15.22 6.27
CA GLU A 127 10.41 -14.81 5.25
C GLU A 127 9.67 -16.02 4.63
N VAL A 128 9.24 -16.93 5.48
CA VAL A 128 8.64 -18.22 5.08
C VAL A 128 7.44 -18.08 4.14
N HIS A 129 6.77 -16.93 4.11
CA HIS A 129 5.67 -16.63 3.17
C HIS A 129 6.12 -16.59 1.70
N MET A 130 7.43 -16.56 1.43
CA MET A 130 7.99 -16.60 0.07
C MET A 130 8.09 -18.02 -0.50
N LEU A 131 7.88 -19.06 0.33
CA LEU A 131 7.88 -20.43 -0.13
C LEU A 131 6.73 -20.70 -1.13
N THR A 132 7.00 -21.49 -2.14
CA THR A 132 5.96 -21.97 -3.06
C THR A 132 4.97 -22.90 -2.36
N PRO A 133 3.74 -23.06 -2.84
CA PRO A 133 2.77 -24.00 -2.26
C PRO A 133 3.30 -25.46 -2.21
N SER A 134 4.08 -25.86 -3.20
CA SER A 134 4.73 -27.18 -3.24
C SER A 134 5.84 -27.33 -2.19
N ALA A 135 6.59 -26.26 -1.90
CA ALA A 135 7.60 -26.22 -0.84
C ALA A 135 6.94 -26.29 0.55
N PHE A 136 5.83 -25.58 0.78
CA PHE A 136 5.05 -25.72 2.01
C PHE A 136 4.59 -27.17 2.23
N ASN A 137 4.07 -27.84 1.20
CA ASN A 137 3.64 -29.22 1.28
C ASN A 137 4.80 -30.19 1.58
N ALA A 138 6.02 -29.89 1.15
CA ALA A 138 7.19 -30.71 1.47
C ALA A 138 7.56 -30.63 2.96
N VAL A 139 7.42 -29.44 3.58
CA VAL A 139 7.70 -29.21 5.00
C VAL A 139 6.58 -29.73 5.90
N LEU A 140 5.32 -29.75 5.46
CA LEU A 140 4.15 -30.18 6.23
C LEU A 140 4.34 -31.56 6.86
N LYS A 141 4.82 -32.56 6.11
CA LYS A 141 5.05 -33.92 6.62
C LYS A 141 6.01 -33.95 7.80
N THR A 142 7.04 -33.11 7.79
CA THR A 142 8.01 -33.00 8.89
C THR A 142 7.46 -32.25 10.09
N LEU A 143 6.54 -31.31 9.87
CA LEU A 143 5.85 -30.59 10.96
C LEU A 143 4.76 -31.45 11.62
N GLU A 144 4.21 -32.44 10.92
CA GLU A 144 3.24 -33.40 11.44
C GLU A 144 3.91 -34.49 12.29
N GLU A 145 5.02 -35.04 11.81
CA GLU A 145 5.79 -36.09 12.46
C GLU A 145 7.25 -35.66 12.64
N PRO A 146 7.52 -34.67 13.51
CA PRO A 146 8.85 -34.13 13.69
C PRO A 146 9.74 -35.13 14.45
N PRO A 147 11.00 -35.33 14.02
CA PRO A 147 11.99 -36.05 14.86
C PRO A 147 12.16 -35.32 16.20
N ALA A 148 12.32 -36.05 17.29
CA ALA A 148 12.39 -35.50 18.63
C ALA A 148 13.52 -34.47 18.85
N HIS A 149 14.54 -34.50 18.01
CA HIS A 149 15.68 -33.58 18.05
C HIS A 149 15.53 -32.36 17.12
N ALA A 150 14.48 -32.29 16.31
CA ALA A 150 14.30 -31.21 15.34
C ALA A 150 13.39 -30.09 15.87
N VAL A 151 13.83 -28.85 15.71
CA VAL A 151 13.05 -27.65 16.06
C VAL A 151 13.00 -26.71 14.87
N PHE A 152 11.79 -26.32 14.48
CA PHE A 152 11.55 -25.36 13.39
C PHE A 152 11.17 -24.00 13.95
N ILE A 153 11.80 -22.94 13.45
CA ILE A 153 11.44 -21.56 13.75
C ILE A 153 11.18 -20.83 12.43
N LEU A 154 9.91 -20.66 12.13
CA LEU A 154 9.45 -19.97 10.92
C LEU A 154 9.27 -18.49 11.24
N ALA A 155 9.81 -17.59 10.43
CA ALA A 155 9.62 -16.15 10.58
C ALA A 155 8.93 -15.56 9.34
N THR A 156 7.98 -14.65 9.55
CA THR A 156 7.25 -14.01 8.45
C THR A 156 6.85 -12.57 8.77
N THR A 157 6.86 -11.74 7.76
CA THR A 157 6.25 -10.40 7.80
C THR A 157 4.78 -10.43 7.38
N GLU A 158 4.32 -11.49 6.69
CA GLU A 158 2.98 -11.61 6.12
C GLU A 158 2.28 -12.91 6.56
N PRO A 159 1.77 -12.96 7.80
CA PRO A 159 1.13 -14.16 8.33
C PRO A 159 -0.12 -14.59 7.57
N GLN A 160 -0.79 -13.66 6.87
CA GLN A 160 -1.97 -13.94 6.06
C GLN A 160 -1.68 -14.80 4.83
N LYS A 161 -0.41 -14.86 4.37
CA LYS A 161 0.01 -15.72 3.26
C LYS A 161 0.38 -17.15 3.69
N ILE A 162 0.43 -17.42 5.00
CA ILE A 162 0.79 -18.74 5.51
C ILE A 162 -0.44 -19.66 5.50
N PRO A 163 -0.33 -20.88 4.93
CA PRO A 163 -1.42 -21.84 4.92
C PRO A 163 -1.91 -22.19 6.34
N ALA A 164 -3.23 -22.33 6.50
CA ALA A 164 -3.84 -22.68 7.79
C ALA A 164 -3.31 -24.02 8.35
N THR A 165 -2.91 -24.95 7.47
CA THR A 165 -2.29 -26.23 7.81
C THR A 165 -0.96 -26.08 8.55
N ILE A 166 -0.17 -25.06 8.23
CA ILE A 166 1.08 -24.71 8.94
C ILE A 166 0.74 -24.00 10.25
N LEU A 167 -0.19 -23.02 10.21
CA LEU A 167 -0.60 -22.24 11.39
C LEU A 167 -1.07 -23.14 12.54
N SER A 168 -1.82 -24.20 12.23
CA SER A 168 -2.37 -25.13 13.24
C SER A 168 -1.32 -26.03 13.91
N ARG A 169 -0.09 -26.13 13.36
CA ARG A 169 1.00 -26.97 13.86
C ARG A 169 2.14 -26.20 14.52
N CYS A 170 2.08 -24.86 14.42
CA CYS A 170 3.12 -23.98 14.96
C CYS A 170 2.62 -23.20 16.17
N MET A 171 3.48 -23.03 17.16
CA MET A 171 3.25 -22.08 18.24
C MET A 171 3.50 -20.66 17.73
N ARG A 172 2.43 -19.87 17.61
CA ARG A 172 2.46 -18.52 17.03
C ARG A 172 2.85 -17.47 18.06
N PHE A 173 3.75 -16.56 17.66
CA PHE A 173 4.21 -15.40 18.41
C PHE A 173 4.13 -14.14 17.56
N ASP A 174 3.37 -13.16 18.02
CA ASP A 174 3.13 -11.91 17.29
C ASP A 174 4.05 -10.80 17.83
N PHE A 175 5.03 -10.41 17.03
CA PHE A 175 5.96 -9.32 17.32
C PHE A 175 5.30 -7.98 17.06
N LYS A 176 5.40 -7.07 18.01
CA LYS A 176 4.84 -5.72 17.93
C LYS A 176 5.88 -4.73 17.44
N LEU A 177 5.41 -3.64 16.82
CA LEU A 177 6.27 -2.48 16.55
C LEU A 177 6.85 -1.95 17.86
N ILE A 178 8.09 -1.48 17.80
CA ILE A 178 8.78 -0.90 18.94
C ILE A 178 8.36 0.56 19.08
N PRO A 179 7.88 1.01 20.26
CA PRO A 179 7.54 2.41 20.48
C PRO A 179 8.74 3.34 20.24
N GLN A 180 8.45 4.56 19.81
CA GLN A 180 9.49 5.55 19.49
C GLN A 180 10.43 5.80 20.68
N SER A 181 9.89 5.89 21.91
CA SER A 181 10.69 6.09 23.14
C SER A 181 11.74 5.02 23.35
N ASP A 182 11.40 3.77 23.05
CA ASP A 182 12.33 2.64 23.23
C ASP A 182 13.38 2.59 22.12
N LEU A 183 12.98 2.98 20.89
CA LEU A 183 13.94 3.16 19.78
C LEU A 183 14.92 4.30 20.07
N GLU A 184 14.45 5.41 20.64
CA GLU A 184 15.33 6.49 21.10
C GLU A 184 16.35 6.02 22.14
N GLY A 185 15.89 5.22 23.13
CA GLY A 185 16.76 4.60 24.12
C GLY A 185 17.82 3.68 23.49
N LEU A 186 17.41 2.86 22.52
CA LEU A 186 18.31 1.98 21.78
C LEU A 186 19.36 2.79 20.98
N ILE A 187 18.93 3.80 20.23
CA ILE A 187 19.83 4.65 19.42
C ILE A 187 20.83 5.37 20.33
N LYS A 188 20.37 5.97 21.43
CA LYS A 188 21.24 6.64 22.41
C LYS A 188 22.30 5.68 22.92
N SER A 189 21.91 4.47 23.37
CA SER A 189 22.86 3.48 23.87
C SER A 189 23.90 3.06 22.83
N VAL A 190 23.56 3.05 21.56
CA VAL A 190 24.48 2.72 20.46
C VAL A 190 25.42 3.89 20.17
N LEU A 191 24.90 5.12 20.09
CA LEU A 191 25.70 6.33 19.86
C LEU A 191 26.69 6.57 21.01
N ASP A 192 26.26 6.37 22.28
CA ASP A 192 27.11 6.46 23.46
C ASP A 192 28.27 5.44 23.39
N LYS A 193 27.99 4.19 23.02
CA LYS A 193 29.01 3.15 22.83
C LYS A 193 29.99 3.43 21.71
N THR A 194 29.56 4.18 20.70
CA THR A 194 30.44 4.61 19.58
C THR A 194 31.14 5.94 19.83
N GLY A 195 30.86 6.60 20.96
CA GLY A 195 31.46 7.89 21.33
C GLY A 195 30.97 9.07 20.47
N LYS A 196 29.81 8.94 19.82
CA LYS A 196 29.26 9.99 18.96
C LYS A 196 28.35 10.91 19.77
N GLU A 197 28.66 12.20 19.79
CA GLU A 197 27.79 13.22 20.36
C GLU A 197 26.54 13.43 19.48
N TYR A 198 25.39 13.72 20.09
CA TYR A 198 24.13 13.88 19.39
C TYR A 198 23.19 14.89 20.08
N GLU A 199 22.25 15.41 19.31
CA GLU A 199 21.10 16.16 19.82
C GLU A 199 19.91 15.24 20.09
N GLY A 200 19.09 15.57 21.11
CA GLY A 200 17.90 14.78 21.44
C GLY A 200 16.91 14.71 20.27
N GLU A 201 16.73 15.84 19.57
CA GLU A 201 15.86 15.97 18.41
C GLU A 201 16.35 15.13 17.21
N ALA A 202 17.66 15.01 17.04
CA ALA A 202 18.26 14.16 16.01
C ALA A 202 17.91 12.68 16.26
N VAL A 203 18.05 12.21 17.51
CA VAL A 203 17.68 10.84 17.90
C VAL A 203 16.19 10.60 17.71
N ALA A 204 15.34 11.54 18.12
CA ALA A 204 13.90 11.46 17.92
C ALA A 204 13.51 11.40 16.43
N ALA A 205 14.21 12.15 15.57
CA ALA A 205 14.00 12.12 14.13
C ALA A 205 14.37 10.76 13.51
N ILE A 206 15.49 10.16 13.93
CA ILE A 206 15.92 8.83 13.49
C ILE A 206 14.93 7.77 13.96
N ALA A 207 14.50 7.80 15.23
CA ALA A 207 13.55 6.85 15.79
C ALA A 207 12.20 6.92 15.05
N ARG A 208 11.74 8.13 14.72
CA ARG A 208 10.52 8.34 13.92
C ARG A 208 10.66 7.79 12.53
N ALA A 209 11.79 8.05 11.85
CA ALA A 209 12.06 7.55 10.51
C ALA A 209 12.17 6.02 10.46
N GLY A 210 12.61 5.38 11.55
CA GLY A 210 12.68 3.93 11.68
C GLY A 210 11.33 3.23 11.83
N ASN A 211 10.25 3.99 12.03
CA ASN A 211 8.85 3.52 11.98
C ASN A 211 8.58 2.21 12.75
N GLY A 212 9.10 2.12 13.99
CA GLY A 212 8.93 0.94 14.84
C GLY A 212 9.88 -0.23 14.56
N SER A 213 10.82 -0.08 13.62
CA SER A 213 11.83 -1.06 13.24
C SER A 213 13.19 -0.72 13.88
N ALA A 214 13.70 -1.58 14.77
CA ALA A 214 15.04 -1.40 15.33
C ALA A 214 16.14 -1.49 14.26
N ARG A 215 15.98 -2.38 13.28
CA ARG A 215 16.96 -2.54 12.18
C ARG A 215 17.07 -1.28 11.34
N ASP A 216 15.94 -0.72 10.93
CA ASP A 216 15.93 0.45 10.05
C ASP A 216 16.37 1.70 10.83
N SER A 217 15.96 1.85 12.11
CA SER A 217 16.45 2.91 13.00
C SER A 217 17.96 2.88 13.15
N LEU A 218 18.56 1.71 13.40
CA LEU A 218 20.02 1.57 13.53
C LEU A 218 20.73 1.77 12.18
N SER A 219 20.14 1.39 11.06
CA SER A 219 20.70 1.65 9.73
C SER A 219 20.73 3.14 9.43
N ILE A 220 19.66 3.88 9.75
CA ILE A 220 19.59 5.32 9.61
C ILE A 220 20.60 6.00 10.56
N ALA A 221 20.66 5.56 11.82
CA ALA A 221 21.62 6.09 12.80
C ALA A 221 23.06 5.94 12.33
N ASP A 222 23.38 4.82 11.71
CA ASP A 222 24.70 4.53 11.15
C ASP A 222 25.07 5.46 9.98
N MET A 223 24.13 5.65 9.04
CA MET A 223 24.29 6.60 7.95
C MET A 223 24.50 8.03 8.46
N CYS A 224 23.69 8.45 9.44
CA CYS A 224 23.77 9.78 10.03
C CYS A 224 25.08 9.98 10.82
N ALA A 225 25.52 8.97 11.58
CA ALA A 225 26.79 9.01 12.31
C ALA A 225 28.00 9.10 11.38
N SER A 226 27.91 8.44 10.21
CA SER A 226 28.94 8.50 9.18
C SER A 226 28.95 9.82 8.40
N TYR A 227 27.78 10.44 8.23
CA TYR A 227 27.66 11.71 7.52
C TYR A 227 28.18 12.88 8.36
N SER A 228 27.86 12.96 9.63
CA SER A 228 28.24 14.08 10.48
C SER A 228 29.70 13.97 10.94
N GLN A 229 30.50 15.04 10.76
CA GLN A 229 31.92 15.08 11.18
C GLN A 229 32.10 15.39 12.67
N GLY A 230 31.07 15.95 13.34
CA GLY A 230 31.09 16.30 14.77
C GLY A 230 29.85 15.76 15.49
N LYS A 231 29.21 16.62 16.25
CA LYS A 231 27.94 16.32 16.90
C LYS A 231 26.84 16.08 15.87
N LEU A 232 26.08 15.03 16.04
CA LEU A 232 24.95 14.69 15.17
C LEU A 232 23.78 15.65 15.42
N THR A 233 23.46 16.47 14.43
CA THR A 233 22.38 17.46 14.51
C THR A 233 21.08 16.98 13.87
N TYR A 234 19.97 17.61 14.22
CA TYR A 234 18.67 17.34 13.58
C TYR A 234 18.71 17.59 12.06
N ASP A 235 19.43 18.62 11.61
CA ASP A 235 19.54 18.96 10.19
C ASP A 235 20.38 17.95 9.40
N ASP A 236 21.43 17.38 10.01
CA ASP A 236 22.18 16.29 9.40
C ASP A 236 21.29 15.07 9.13
N VAL A 237 20.43 14.72 10.08
CA VAL A 237 19.45 13.63 9.91
C VAL A 237 18.50 13.91 8.74
N ASN A 238 17.95 15.12 8.65
CA ASN A 238 17.06 15.48 7.55
C ASN A 238 17.76 15.44 6.17
N LYS A 239 19.00 15.91 6.10
CA LYS A 239 19.83 15.81 4.87
C LYS A 239 20.06 14.36 4.45
N VAL A 240 20.43 13.48 5.39
CA VAL A 240 20.65 12.05 5.13
C VAL A 240 19.37 11.34 4.69
N LEU A 241 18.23 11.69 5.31
CA LEU A 241 16.92 11.17 4.93
C LEU A 241 16.39 11.75 3.61
N GLY A 242 17.10 12.69 3.02
CA GLY A 242 16.71 13.34 1.77
C GLY A 242 15.45 14.22 1.92
N LYS A 243 15.03 14.58 3.13
CA LYS A 243 13.88 15.46 3.33
C LYS A 243 14.14 16.83 2.72
N ALA A 244 13.08 17.46 2.23
CA ALA A 244 13.13 18.84 1.78
C ALA A 244 13.42 19.76 2.97
N ASP A 245 14.02 20.92 2.68
CA ASP A 245 14.22 21.91 3.72
C ASP A 245 12.86 22.29 4.34
N PHE A 246 12.79 22.23 5.66
CA PHE A 246 11.55 22.52 6.40
C PHE A 246 11.00 23.92 6.09
N GLN A 247 11.88 24.89 5.89
CA GLN A 247 11.49 26.24 5.53
C GLN A 247 10.89 26.30 4.12
N ALA A 248 11.53 25.67 3.14
CA ALA A 248 11.04 25.64 1.76
C ALA A 248 9.67 24.92 1.66
N VAL A 249 9.48 23.81 2.41
CA VAL A 249 8.17 23.16 2.51
C VAL A 249 7.13 24.07 3.19
N GLY A 250 7.57 24.84 4.21
CA GLY A 250 6.72 25.82 4.88
C GLY A 250 6.26 26.96 3.96
N GLU A 251 7.12 27.42 3.07
CA GLU A 251 6.77 28.43 2.05
C GLU A 251 5.69 27.90 1.09
N ILE A 252 5.84 26.67 0.61
CA ILE A 252 4.80 26.03 -0.23
C ILE A 252 3.50 25.90 0.54
N ALA A 253 3.55 25.42 1.81
CA ALA A 253 2.36 25.23 2.63
C ALA A 253 1.66 26.56 2.94
N SER A 254 2.41 27.63 3.23
CA SER A 254 1.87 28.97 3.44
C SER A 254 1.19 29.50 2.19
N ALA A 255 1.81 29.34 1.01
CA ALA A 255 1.21 29.75 -0.26
C ALA A 255 -0.09 28.98 -0.56
N ILE A 256 -0.15 27.67 -0.25
CA ILE A 256 -1.36 26.85 -0.39
C ILE A 256 -2.47 27.38 0.53
N VAL A 257 -2.17 27.60 1.81
CA VAL A 257 -3.15 28.09 2.81
C VAL A 257 -3.71 29.46 2.42
N ASN A 258 -2.85 30.34 1.91
CA ASN A 258 -3.22 31.68 1.46
C ASN A 258 -3.93 31.70 0.09
N GLY A 259 -4.12 30.55 -0.54
CA GLY A 259 -4.83 30.44 -1.82
C GLY A 259 -4.02 30.92 -3.03
N ASN A 260 -2.70 31.07 -2.88
CA ASN A 260 -1.80 31.57 -3.93
C ASN A 260 -1.12 30.42 -4.69
N SER A 261 -1.84 29.86 -5.68
CA SER A 261 -1.36 28.72 -6.48
C SER A 261 -0.09 29.05 -7.28
N GLY A 262 0.08 30.29 -7.74
CA GLY A 262 1.26 30.71 -8.49
C GLY A 262 2.55 30.68 -7.65
N GLU A 263 2.50 31.21 -6.42
CA GLU A 263 3.62 31.15 -5.49
C GLU A 263 3.91 29.71 -5.04
N ALA A 264 2.85 28.92 -4.78
CA ALA A 264 3.00 27.52 -4.39
C ALA A 264 3.72 26.71 -5.48
N LEU A 265 3.36 26.90 -6.75
CA LEU A 265 4.04 26.23 -7.87
C LEU A 265 5.48 26.72 -8.07
N SER A 266 5.73 28.03 -7.93
CA SER A 266 7.07 28.60 -8.05
C SER A 266 8.00 28.08 -6.95
N ALA A 267 7.54 28.03 -5.70
CA ALA A 267 8.26 27.47 -4.58
C ALA A 267 8.51 25.96 -4.77
N THR A 268 7.52 25.23 -5.31
CA THR A 268 7.65 23.81 -5.64
C THR A 268 8.75 23.59 -6.68
N GLU A 269 8.77 24.38 -7.75
CA GLU A 269 9.81 24.31 -8.79
C GLU A 269 11.20 24.58 -8.21
N SER A 270 11.32 25.58 -7.35
CA SER A 270 12.58 25.88 -6.65
C SER A 270 13.11 24.66 -5.87
N VAL A 271 12.24 23.94 -5.15
CA VAL A 271 12.64 22.74 -4.42
C VAL A 271 12.99 21.59 -5.36
N LEU A 272 12.22 21.36 -6.42
CA LEU A 272 12.50 20.30 -7.40
C LEU A 272 13.79 20.54 -8.18
N SER A 273 14.12 21.80 -8.48
CA SER A 273 15.37 22.18 -9.17
C SER A 273 16.63 21.85 -8.35
N THR A 274 16.52 21.68 -7.03
CA THR A 274 17.62 21.18 -6.19
C THR A 274 17.89 19.68 -6.32
N GLY A 275 17.15 18.98 -7.21
CA GLY A 275 17.28 17.53 -7.43
C GLY A 275 16.44 16.67 -6.47
N LYS A 276 15.49 17.26 -5.75
CA LYS A 276 14.56 16.51 -4.90
C LYS A 276 13.59 15.69 -5.72
N GLY A 277 13.35 14.43 -5.29
CA GLY A 277 12.35 13.59 -5.92
C GLY A 277 10.93 14.07 -5.63
N VAL A 278 10.07 14.07 -6.65
CA VAL A 278 8.68 14.52 -6.57
C VAL A 278 7.90 13.81 -5.45
N GLY A 279 8.03 12.47 -5.35
CA GLY A 279 7.37 11.69 -4.30
C GLY A 279 7.91 11.96 -2.89
N VAL A 280 9.16 12.42 -2.75
CA VAL A 280 9.71 12.84 -1.45
C VAL A 280 9.07 14.15 -1.03
N LEU A 281 9.01 15.13 -1.95
CA LEU A 281 8.40 16.44 -1.69
C LEU A 281 6.90 16.30 -1.32
N LEU A 282 6.16 15.46 -2.02
CA LEU A 282 4.75 15.21 -1.71
C LEU A 282 4.57 14.67 -0.28
N ARG A 283 5.40 13.70 0.14
CA ARG A 283 5.36 13.16 1.51
C ARG A 283 5.79 14.17 2.56
N ASP A 284 6.76 15.03 2.24
CA ASP A 284 7.18 16.09 3.15
C ASP A 284 6.08 17.16 3.32
N LEU A 285 5.38 17.52 2.24
CA LEU A 285 4.19 18.39 2.30
C LEU A 285 3.06 17.76 3.11
N LEU A 286 2.75 16.49 2.87
CA LEU A 286 1.74 15.75 3.62
C LEU A 286 2.06 15.70 5.11
N THR A 287 3.33 15.44 5.45
CA THR A 287 3.80 15.46 6.84
C THR A 287 3.69 16.86 7.45
N TYR A 288 3.99 17.89 6.69
CA TYR A 288 3.91 19.28 7.14
C TYR A 288 2.46 19.68 7.44
N PHE A 289 1.52 19.38 6.55
CA PHE A 289 0.09 19.64 6.75
C PHE A 289 -0.50 18.85 7.91
N ASN A 290 -0.09 17.60 8.10
CA ASN A 290 -0.46 16.80 9.28
C ASN A 290 0.04 17.46 10.58
N ASN A 291 1.28 17.98 10.59
CA ASN A 291 1.82 18.70 11.73
C ASN A 291 1.03 20.00 11.98
N LEU A 292 0.63 20.74 10.94
CA LEU A 292 -0.25 21.90 11.06
C LEU A 292 -1.61 21.53 11.68
N ALA A 293 -2.21 20.43 11.27
CA ALA A 293 -3.46 19.91 11.83
C ALA A 293 -3.31 19.61 13.34
N ILE A 294 -2.21 18.95 13.73
CA ILE A 294 -1.92 18.64 15.14
C ILE A 294 -1.73 19.91 15.95
N VAL A 295 -0.97 20.89 15.44
CA VAL A 295 -0.77 22.19 16.11
C VAL A 295 -2.08 22.94 16.28
N LYS A 296 -2.96 22.90 15.26
CA LYS A 296 -4.26 23.60 15.28
C LYS A 296 -5.26 22.98 16.25
N THR A 297 -5.25 21.63 16.39
CA THR A 297 -6.29 20.89 17.11
C THR A 297 -5.88 20.47 18.51
N CYS A 298 -4.59 20.17 18.76
CA CYS A 298 -4.13 19.56 20.00
C CYS A 298 -3.48 20.57 20.95
N ARG A 299 -3.98 20.64 22.19
CA ARG A 299 -3.26 21.32 23.28
C ARG A 299 -2.04 20.48 23.70
N GLY A 300 -0.84 21.10 23.77
CA GLY A 300 0.40 20.38 24.10
C GLY A 300 0.99 19.61 22.91
N SER A 301 0.74 20.08 21.70
CA SER A 301 1.27 19.54 20.45
C SER A 301 2.81 19.57 20.36
N ASP A 302 3.48 20.41 21.14
CA ASP A 302 4.93 20.44 21.31
C ASP A 302 5.50 19.09 21.73
N LYS A 303 4.87 18.44 22.71
CA LYS A 303 5.27 17.11 23.22
C LYS A 303 4.99 15.98 22.24
N ILE A 304 3.94 16.12 21.44
CA ILE A 304 3.57 15.12 20.42
C ILE A 304 4.52 15.19 19.24
N LEU A 305 4.81 16.41 18.76
CA LEU A 305 5.64 16.61 17.58
C LEU A 305 7.14 16.49 17.87
N ASN A 306 7.57 16.83 19.08
CA ASN A 306 8.97 16.79 19.50
C ASN A 306 9.92 17.38 18.44
N LEU A 307 9.62 18.60 18.00
CA LEU A 307 10.37 19.37 17.00
C LEU A 307 11.24 20.43 17.69
N PRO A 308 12.33 20.89 17.06
CA PRO A 308 13.06 22.06 17.49
C PRO A 308 12.13 23.28 17.65
N GLU A 309 12.38 24.09 18.67
CA GLU A 309 11.50 25.22 19.05
C GLU A 309 11.24 26.20 17.91
N GLU A 310 12.26 26.48 17.09
CA GLU A 310 12.16 27.36 15.94
C GLU A 310 11.18 26.82 14.89
N LYS A 311 11.28 25.50 14.59
CA LYS A 311 10.39 24.84 13.62
C LYS A 311 8.95 24.75 14.14
N TYR A 312 8.80 24.54 15.44
CA TYR A 312 7.48 24.54 16.07
C TYR A 312 6.82 25.92 16.03
N LYS A 313 7.56 27.01 16.29
CA LYS A 313 7.07 28.38 16.16
C LYS A 313 6.65 28.72 14.73
N ALA A 314 7.41 28.28 13.73
CA ALA A 314 7.04 28.46 12.32
C ALA A 314 5.71 27.76 11.98
N LEU A 315 5.50 26.51 12.48
CA LEU A 315 4.22 25.83 12.32
C LEU A 315 3.07 26.56 13.03
N GLN A 316 3.30 27.08 14.24
CA GLN A 316 2.28 27.84 14.96
C GLN A 316 1.84 29.11 14.22
N ALA A 317 2.78 29.83 13.59
CA ALA A 317 2.47 31.02 12.81
C ALA A 317 1.51 30.67 11.66
N ILE A 318 1.86 29.66 10.81
CA ILE A 318 1.01 29.25 9.69
C ILE A 318 -0.32 28.67 10.18
N ALA A 319 -0.31 27.82 11.23
CA ALA A 319 -1.54 27.25 11.79
C ALA A 319 -2.47 28.34 12.40
N GLY A 320 -1.92 29.45 12.90
CA GLY A 320 -2.69 30.59 13.38
C GLY A 320 -3.51 31.26 12.27
N GLU A 321 -2.90 31.45 11.12
CA GLU A 321 -3.49 32.10 9.95
C GLU A 321 -4.45 31.19 9.19
N ALA A 322 -4.15 29.87 9.15
CA ALA A 322 -4.91 28.89 8.41
C ALA A 322 -6.26 28.55 9.06
N SER A 323 -7.32 28.37 8.25
CA SER A 323 -8.54 27.72 8.74
C SER A 323 -8.34 26.22 8.93
N GLY A 324 -9.05 25.63 9.91
CA GLY A 324 -9.00 24.18 10.14
C GLY A 324 -9.42 23.36 8.91
N HIS A 325 -10.44 23.85 8.21
CA HIS A 325 -10.94 23.21 6.98
C HIS A 325 -9.92 23.27 5.84
N ALA A 326 -9.21 24.40 5.66
CA ALA A 326 -8.18 24.51 4.64
C ALA A 326 -7.03 23.51 4.87
N ILE A 327 -6.61 23.34 6.14
CA ILE A 327 -5.56 22.38 6.50
C ILE A 327 -6.02 20.94 6.21
N LEU A 328 -7.23 20.55 6.65
CA LEU A 328 -7.76 19.20 6.44
C LEU A 328 -7.91 18.90 4.96
N ARG A 329 -8.55 19.81 4.21
CA ARG A 329 -8.73 19.68 2.77
C ARG A 329 -7.40 19.50 2.02
N ALA A 330 -6.40 20.33 2.33
CA ALA A 330 -5.08 20.20 1.72
C ALA A 330 -4.44 18.83 2.07
N THR A 331 -4.61 18.35 3.31
CA THR A 331 -4.12 17.05 3.74
C THR A 331 -4.77 15.91 2.93
N GLU A 332 -6.08 15.96 2.73
CA GLU A 332 -6.82 14.93 1.96
C GLU A 332 -6.43 14.91 0.49
N ILE A 333 -6.32 16.09 -0.15
CA ILE A 333 -5.89 16.18 -1.55
C ILE A 333 -4.47 15.63 -1.73
N LEU A 334 -3.55 15.98 -0.83
CA LEU A 334 -2.17 15.49 -0.89
C LEU A 334 -2.08 13.99 -0.58
N ALA A 335 -2.90 13.46 0.33
CA ALA A 335 -2.96 12.03 0.63
C ALA A 335 -3.51 11.22 -0.54
N SER A 336 -4.56 11.72 -1.24
CA SER A 336 -5.04 11.11 -2.47
C SER A 336 -3.97 11.10 -3.55
N ALA A 337 -3.26 12.23 -3.75
CA ALA A 337 -2.18 12.33 -4.72
C ALA A 337 -1.02 11.37 -4.43
N GLU A 338 -0.71 11.04 -3.16
CA GLU A 338 0.30 10.02 -2.82
C GLU A 338 -0.13 8.62 -3.30
N GLY A 339 -1.40 8.28 -3.16
CA GLY A 339 -1.97 7.04 -3.69
C GLY A 339 -1.88 6.97 -5.22
N ASP A 340 -2.28 8.04 -5.89
CA ASP A 340 -2.31 8.15 -7.35
C ASP A 340 -0.91 8.14 -7.96
N MET A 341 0.09 8.68 -7.28
CA MET A 341 1.48 8.76 -7.75
C MET A 341 2.10 7.40 -8.06
N ARG A 342 1.63 6.31 -7.45
CA ARG A 342 2.10 4.94 -7.72
C ARG A 342 1.75 4.46 -9.12
N PHE A 343 0.68 4.99 -9.70
CA PHE A 343 0.13 4.59 -11.00
C PHE A 343 0.25 5.70 -12.05
N ALA A 344 0.74 6.88 -11.64
CA ALA A 344 0.88 8.03 -12.52
C ALA A 344 2.00 7.82 -13.54
N VAL A 345 1.74 8.22 -14.79
CA VAL A 345 2.75 8.24 -15.87
C VAL A 345 3.80 9.33 -15.58
N ASP A 346 3.37 10.46 -15.04
CA ASP A 346 4.21 11.57 -14.61
C ASP A 346 3.81 12.03 -13.20
N GLY A 347 4.65 11.72 -12.22
CA GLY A 347 4.43 12.10 -10.83
C GLY A 347 4.48 13.62 -10.60
N ARG A 348 5.16 14.37 -11.48
CA ARG A 348 5.25 15.83 -11.39
C ARG A 348 3.89 16.48 -11.64
N ILE A 349 3.21 16.06 -12.69
CA ILE A 349 1.86 16.55 -13.03
C ILE A 349 0.88 16.26 -11.88
N THR A 350 0.98 15.07 -11.27
CA THR A 350 0.16 14.69 -10.12
C THR A 350 0.38 15.62 -8.93
N LEU A 351 1.63 15.94 -8.60
CA LEU A 351 1.97 16.85 -7.51
C LEU A 351 1.48 18.28 -7.81
N GLU A 352 1.78 18.84 -8.98
CA GLU A 352 1.37 20.18 -9.38
C GLU A 352 -0.15 20.34 -9.38
N THR A 353 -0.87 19.34 -9.89
CA THR A 353 -2.35 19.32 -9.86
C THR A 353 -2.88 19.30 -8.42
N ALA A 354 -2.29 18.51 -7.53
CA ALA A 354 -2.68 18.45 -6.13
C ALA A 354 -2.46 19.81 -5.43
N ILE A 355 -1.32 20.45 -5.68
CA ILE A 355 -1.00 21.78 -5.11
C ILE A 355 -2.00 22.83 -5.60
N VAL A 356 -2.30 22.87 -6.90
CA VAL A 356 -3.29 23.80 -7.46
C VAL A 356 -4.67 23.57 -6.86
N LYS A 357 -5.13 22.32 -6.78
CA LYS A 357 -6.41 21.96 -6.15
C LYS A 357 -6.44 22.38 -4.69
N ALA A 358 -5.37 22.14 -3.93
CA ALA A 358 -5.28 22.52 -2.53
C ALA A 358 -5.33 24.04 -2.33
N ALA A 359 -4.66 24.82 -3.20
CA ALA A 359 -4.61 26.27 -3.12
C ALA A 359 -5.88 26.96 -3.64
N MET A 360 -6.65 26.32 -4.53
CA MET A 360 -7.80 26.95 -5.20
C MET A 360 -9.14 26.28 -4.86
N PRO A 361 -9.72 26.49 -3.67
CA PRO A 361 -11.01 25.91 -3.31
C PRO A 361 -12.18 26.35 -4.22
N ARG A 362 -12.00 27.45 -4.95
CA ARG A 362 -13.02 27.96 -5.88
C ARG A 362 -13.18 27.13 -7.16
N ALA A 363 -12.15 26.36 -7.52
CA ALA A 363 -12.16 25.51 -8.72
C ALA A 363 -12.70 24.08 -8.44
N ASP A 364 -12.96 23.76 -7.19
CA ASP A 364 -13.42 22.46 -6.74
C ASP A 364 -14.89 22.51 -6.32
N TYR A 365 -15.66 21.50 -6.73
CA TYR A 365 -17.10 21.39 -6.44
C TYR A 365 -17.38 20.42 -5.28
N ASP A 366 -16.36 19.93 -4.62
CA ASP A 366 -16.53 19.07 -3.45
C ASP A 366 -17.14 19.82 -2.26
N ILE A 367 -17.87 19.09 -1.42
CA ILE A 367 -18.59 19.63 -0.26
C ILE A 367 -17.64 20.40 0.67
N GLU A 368 -16.41 19.94 0.85
CA GLU A 368 -15.40 20.57 1.70
C GLU A 368 -14.86 21.88 1.14
N ALA A 369 -14.71 21.94 -0.20
CA ALA A 369 -14.39 23.19 -0.88
C ALA A 369 -15.50 24.23 -0.71
N LEU A 370 -16.76 23.79 -0.73
CA LEU A 370 -17.91 24.65 -0.48
C LEU A 370 -17.96 25.14 0.97
N LEU A 371 -17.67 24.27 1.94
CA LEU A 371 -17.59 24.63 3.37
C LEU A 371 -16.48 25.65 3.62
N SER A 372 -15.28 25.46 3.05
CA SER A 372 -14.20 26.46 3.14
C SER A 372 -14.57 27.82 2.56
N ARG A 373 -15.36 27.83 1.49
CA ARG A 373 -15.87 29.08 0.88
C ARG A 373 -16.91 29.76 1.76
N ILE A 374 -17.80 28.99 2.39
CA ILE A 374 -18.80 29.49 3.34
C ILE A 374 -18.09 30.12 4.55
N GLU A 375 -17.11 29.43 5.13
CA GLU A 375 -16.34 29.92 6.28
C GLU A 375 -15.59 31.22 5.95
N ALA A 376 -14.97 31.31 4.78
CA ALA A 376 -14.32 32.52 4.30
C ALA A 376 -15.32 33.72 4.13
N LEU A 377 -16.54 33.44 3.65
CA LEU A 377 -17.59 34.43 3.53
C LEU A 377 -18.12 34.86 4.91
N GLU A 378 -18.30 33.93 5.83
CA GLU A 378 -18.70 34.24 7.22
C GLU A 378 -17.67 35.10 7.96
N GLN A 379 -16.38 34.82 7.77
CA GLN A 379 -15.29 35.63 8.30
C GLN A 379 -15.31 37.06 7.71
N ALA A 380 -15.43 37.18 6.38
CA ALA A 380 -15.52 38.46 5.71
C ALA A 380 -16.72 39.28 6.18
N VAL A 381 -17.86 38.64 6.46
CA VAL A 381 -19.05 39.29 7.02
C VAL A 381 -18.82 39.75 8.47
N LYS A 382 -18.15 38.91 9.30
CA LYS A 382 -17.81 39.28 10.70
C LYS A 382 -16.82 40.45 10.79
N GLU A 383 -15.89 40.52 9.85
CA GLU A 383 -14.90 41.62 9.77
C GLU A 383 -15.46 42.91 9.17
N GLY A 384 -16.72 42.93 8.80
CA GLY A 384 -17.43 44.17 8.39
C GLY A 384 -17.04 44.68 6.99
N VAL A 385 -16.48 43.81 6.13
CA VAL A 385 -16.18 44.14 4.75
C VAL A 385 -17.49 44.32 3.99
N LYS A 386 -17.86 45.57 3.69
CA LYS A 386 -18.96 45.89 2.77
C LYS A 386 -18.62 45.29 1.39
N VAL A 387 -19.21 44.18 1.04
CA VAL A 387 -19.13 43.64 -0.31
C VAL A 387 -19.71 44.68 -1.26
N LYS A 388 -18.87 45.36 -2.05
CA LYS A 388 -19.34 46.14 -3.19
C LYS A 388 -19.87 45.15 -4.20
N ILE A 389 -21.17 44.93 -4.20
CA ILE A 389 -21.86 44.26 -5.29
C ILE A 389 -21.70 45.19 -6.51
N GLN A 390 -20.78 44.86 -7.39
CA GLN A 390 -20.77 45.41 -8.74
C GLN A 390 -21.96 44.76 -9.46
N THR A 391 -23.12 45.40 -9.33
CA THR A 391 -24.22 45.21 -10.30
C THR A 391 -23.70 45.66 -11.65
N VAL A 392 -23.46 44.72 -12.51
CA VAL A 392 -23.27 45.00 -13.94
C VAL A 392 -24.64 45.40 -14.46
N GLU A 393 -24.97 46.72 -14.34
CA GLU A 393 -26.04 47.30 -15.10
C GLU A 393 -25.64 47.28 -16.58
N LYS A 394 -26.28 46.39 -17.33
CA LYS A 394 -26.29 46.45 -18.80
C LYS A 394 -26.93 47.77 -19.16
N ALA A 395 -26.14 48.73 -19.60
CA ALA A 395 -26.61 49.98 -20.22
C ALA A 395 -27.36 49.61 -21.52
N LEU A 396 -28.66 49.77 -21.46
CA LEU A 396 -29.50 49.85 -22.66
C LEU A 396 -29.47 51.33 -23.12
N PRO A 397 -29.29 51.64 -24.41
CA PRO A 397 -29.31 53.01 -24.89
C PRO A 397 -30.75 53.59 -24.87
N GLU A 398 -30.90 54.77 -24.23
CA GLU A 398 -32.12 55.52 -24.25
C GLU A 398 -32.46 55.99 -25.65
N THR A 399 -33.61 55.58 -26.18
CA THR A 399 -34.26 56.25 -27.34
C THR A 399 -35.47 57.03 -26.87
N LYS A 400 -35.47 58.32 -27.24
CA LYS A 400 -36.44 59.35 -26.93
C LYS A 400 -37.85 58.96 -27.37
N LYS A 401 -38.81 59.27 -26.51
CA LYS A 401 -40.26 59.25 -26.78
C LYS A 401 -40.66 60.23 -27.86
N GLN A 402 -41.45 59.76 -28.82
CA GLN A 402 -42.52 60.56 -29.43
C GLN A 402 -43.75 59.65 -29.63
N ALA A 403 -44.85 60.18 -29.17
CA ALA A 403 -46.18 59.58 -29.18
C ALA A 403 -46.77 59.57 -30.63
N ASP A 404 -47.47 58.50 -30.96
CA ASP A 404 -48.83 58.55 -31.51
C ASP A 404 -49.36 57.11 -31.68
N THR A 405 -50.56 56.89 -31.17
CA THR A 405 -51.43 55.72 -31.38
C THR A 405 -52.36 56.01 -32.60
N PRO A 406 -53.22 55.06 -33.10
CA PRO A 406 -53.30 53.59 -33.06
C PRO A 406 -53.66 52.93 -34.38
N LYS A 407 -53.70 51.64 -34.50
CA LYS A 407 -54.70 50.71 -35.07
C LYS A 407 -54.11 49.46 -35.74
N SER A 408 -54.51 48.33 -35.14
CA SER A 408 -55.17 47.14 -35.74
C SER A 408 -54.51 46.33 -36.84
N ASN A 409 -54.45 45.05 -36.49
CA ASN A 409 -54.77 43.87 -37.32
C ASN A 409 -53.67 43.12 -38.09
N ALA A 410 -53.66 41.84 -37.72
CA ALA A 410 -53.58 40.64 -38.58
C ALA A 410 -52.25 39.96 -38.77
N VAL A 411 -52.16 38.86 -38.08
CA VAL A 411 -51.80 37.50 -38.54
C VAL A 411 -50.87 37.36 -39.72
N ARG A 412 -49.67 36.84 -39.51
CA ARG A 412 -49.15 35.79 -40.42
C ARG A 412 -47.98 35.06 -39.77
N GLU A 413 -48.12 33.75 -39.71
CA GLU A 413 -47.04 32.77 -39.47
C GLU A 413 -46.02 32.82 -40.61
N GLU A 414 -44.73 32.80 -40.28
CA GLU A 414 -43.72 32.21 -41.16
C GLU A 414 -42.50 31.76 -40.39
N LYS A 415 -42.32 30.46 -40.42
CA LYS A 415 -41.13 29.61 -40.40
C LYS A 415 -39.82 30.12 -39.77
N LEU A 416 -39.43 29.42 -38.68
CA LEU A 416 -38.04 29.28 -38.23
C LEU A 416 -37.15 28.73 -39.36
N GLN A 417 -36.09 29.43 -39.67
CA GLN A 417 -34.87 28.86 -40.24
C GLN A 417 -33.73 28.99 -39.23
N SER A 418 -33.18 27.84 -38.91
CA SER A 418 -32.01 27.66 -38.08
C SER A 418 -30.76 28.20 -38.77
N VAL A 419 -30.03 29.08 -38.10
CA VAL A 419 -28.66 29.46 -38.48
C VAL A 419 -27.74 28.86 -37.41
N THR A 420 -26.97 27.86 -37.81
CA THR A 420 -25.84 27.29 -37.07
C THR A 420 -24.65 28.23 -37.22
N GLU A 421 -24.18 28.80 -36.13
CA GLU A 421 -22.87 29.46 -36.08
C GLU A 421 -21.77 28.40 -35.89
N ALA A 422 -20.82 28.43 -36.83
CA ALA A 422 -19.65 27.58 -36.87
C ALA A 422 -18.58 28.04 -35.85
N SER A 423 -18.01 27.08 -35.17
CA SER A 423 -16.81 27.22 -34.33
C SER A 423 -15.55 27.28 -35.23
N PRO A 424 -14.55 28.12 -34.90
CA PRO A 424 -13.35 28.28 -35.72
C PRO A 424 -12.23 27.32 -35.25
N PHE A 425 -12.33 26.03 -35.59
CA PHE A 425 -11.22 25.08 -35.50
C PHE A 425 -11.43 23.90 -36.48
N ASP A 426 -11.39 24.23 -37.78
CA ASP A 426 -11.18 23.23 -38.83
C ASP A 426 -10.28 23.86 -39.88
N ASP A 427 -9.02 23.50 -39.85
CA ASP A 427 -8.11 23.43 -40.99
C ASP A 427 -6.71 23.01 -40.54
N ILE A 428 -6.44 21.73 -40.47
CA ILE A 428 -5.14 21.12 -40.79
C ILE A 428 -5.41 19.72 -41.35
N ALA A 429 -5.40 19.64 -42.66
CA ALA A 429 -5.39 18.37 -43.37
C ALA A 429 -4.00 17.76 -43.35
N GLU A 430 -3.83 16.64 -42.70
CA GLU A 430 -2.61 15.82 -42.78
C GLU A 430 -2.67 14.86 -43.96
N LYS A 431 -1.66 14.95 -44.82
CA LYS A 431 -1.34 13.97 -45.85
C LYS A 431 -0.65 12.75 -45.21
N PRO A 432 -0.90 11.52 -45.69
CA PRO A 432 -0.25 10.33 -45.16
C PRO A 432 1.20 10.23 -45.62
N VAL A 433 2.12 10.09 -44.67
CA VAL A 433 3.54 9.77 -44.90
C VAL A 433 3.71 8.26 -44.76
N GLN A 434 4.22 7.63 -45.80
CA GLN A 434 4.65 6.22 -45.81
C GLN A 434 5.97 6.07 -45.07
N PRO A 435 6.20 4.96 -44.34
CA PRO A 435 7.49 4.66 -43.70
C PRO A 435 8.48 4.04 -44.70
N PRO A 436 9.79 4.28 -44.53
CA PRO A 436 10.82 3.74 -45.40
C PRO A 436 11.14 2.27 -45.09
N VAL A 437 11.32 1.53 -46.18
CA VAL A 437 11.85 0.16 -46.25
C VAL A 437 13.31 0.14 -45.81
N ARG A 438 13.72 -0.79 -44.98
CA ARG A 438 15.10 -1.26 -44.86
C ARG A 438 15.15 -2.78 -44.92
N GLU A 439 15.97 -3.23 -45.85
CA GLU A 439 16.29 -4.61 -46.16
C GLU A 439 17.30 -5.25 -45.20
N ASN A 440 17.14 -6.57 -45.07
CA ASN A 440 18.11 -7.65 -44.91
C ASN A 440 18.93 -7.84 -43.63
N GLY A 441 18.76 -9.03 -43.09
CA GLY A 441 19.70 -9.72 -42.20
C GLY A 441 19.11 -11.03 -41.67
N GLU A 442 19.56 -12.14 -42.28
CA GLU A 442 19.15 -13.53 -42.07
C GLU A 442 19.40 -14.06 -40.65
N GLY A 443 18.57 -15.04 -40.22
CA GLY A 443 18.90 -15.88 -39.05
C GLY A 443 17.69 -16.63 -38.48
N GLU A 444 17.35 -17.71 -39.11
CA GLU A 444 16.75 -19.04 -38.75
C GLU A 444 15.95 -19.26 -37.45
N GLN A 445 14.81 -19.93 -37.68
CA GLN A 445 14.11 -21.00 -36.91
C GLN A 445 13.29 -20.52 -35.70
N GLY A 446 12.03 -20.81 -35.64
CA GLY A 446 11.15 -21.87 -36.01
C GLY A 446 9.68 -21.58 -35.75
N THR A 447 8.96 -21.87 -36.74
CA THR A 447 7.66 -22.52 -36.85
C THR A 447 6.44 -22.17 -36.02
N LEU A 448 5.39 -21.96 -36.79
CA LEU A 448 3.97 -22.26 -36.62
C LEU A 448 3.08 -21.23 -35.92
N PHE A 449 2.47 -20.37 -36.74
CA PHE A 449 1.04 -20.11 -36.66
C PHE A 449 0.46 -19.99 -38.07
N GLU A 450 -0.25 -21.03 -38.45
CA GLU A 450 -1.08 -21.04 -39.66
C GLU A 450 -2.27 -20.13 -39.57
N GLN A 451 -2.52 -19.46 -40.68
CA GLN A 451 -3.78 -18.76 -41.01
C GLN A 451 -4.90 -19.77 -41.23
N SER A 452 -6.07 -19.48 -40.70
CA SER A 452 -7.34 -19.92 -41.27
C SER A 452 -8.35 -18.84 -40.96
N GLY A 453 -8.90 -18.07 -41.87
CA GLY A 453 -9.81 -18.55 -42.89
C GLY A 453 -11.24 -18.50 -42.36
N ALA A 454 -12.00 -17.47 -42.75
CA ALA A 454 -13.43 -17.36 -42.48
C ALA A 454 -14.16 -18.66 -42.89
N ALA A 455 -14.91 -19.22 -41.94
CA ALA A 455 -15.94 -20.22 -42.24
C ALA A 455 -17.13 -20.03 -41.29
N SER A 456 -18.26 -19.76 -41.88
CA SER A 456 -19.59 -19.76 -41.30
C SER A 456 -19.97 -21.14 -40.77
N GLY A 457 -20.58 -21.17 -39.58
CA GLY A 457 -21.55 -22.20 -39.19
C GLY A 457 -20.98 -23.40 -38.49
N LYS A 458 -21.14 -23.42 -37.16
CA LYS A 458 -21.75 -24.54 -36.39
C LYS A 458 -21.71 -24.16 -34.91
N VAL A 459 -22.84 -24.24 -34.23
CA VAL A 459 -22.98 -24.19 -32.76
C VAL A 459 -22.21 -25.40 -32.20
N GLY A 460 -21.00 -25.14 -31.72
CA GLY A 460 -20.16 -26.13 -31.06
C GLY A 460 -19.96 -25.67 -29.61
N SER A 461 -20.29 -26.52 -28.66
CA SER A 461 -20.02 -26.29 -27.22
C SER A 461 -18.52 -26.05 -27.01
N LEU A 462 -18.20 -24.96 -26.30
CA LEU A 462 -16.83 -24.63 -25.88
C LEU A 462 -16.20 -25.79 -25.10
N SER A 463 -14.95 -26.13 -25.38
CA SER A 463 -14.22 -27.13 -24.60
C SER A 463 -14.03 -26.66 -23.15
N GLU A 464 -13.87 -27.59 -22.18
CA GLU A 464 -13.65 -27.21 -20.77
C GLU A 464 -12.39 -26.35 -20.56
N ALA A 465 -11.37 -26.52 -21.38
CA ALA A 465 -10.16 -25.71 -21.36
C ALA A 465 -10.43 -24.28 -21.84
N ASP A 466 -11.26 -24.12 -22.88
CA ASP A 466 -11.65 -22.81 -23.38
C ASP A 466 -12.54 -22.06 -22.38
N LYS A 467 -13.50 -22.74 -21.74
CA LYS A 467 -14.36 -22.17 -20.69
C LYS A 467 -13.54 -21.50 -19.56
N LYS A 468 -12.44 -22.12 -19.12
CA LYS A 468 -11.53 -21.54 -18.08
C LYS A 468 -10.80 -20.29 -18.55
N SER A 469 -10.56 -20.12 -19.85
CA SER A 469 -9.82 -18.97 -20.41
C SER A 469 -10.72 -17.81 -20.85
N VAL A 470 -12.03 -18.01 -20.94
CA VAL A 470 -13.00 -17.02 -21.45
C VAL A 470 -12.94 -15.71 -20.68
N PHE A 471 -12.95 -15.75 -19.35
CA PHE A 471 -12.95 -14.53 -18.54
C PHE A 471 -11.70 -13.66 -18.74
N GLY A 472 -10.54 -14.26 -18.81
CA GLY A 472 -9.30 -13.56 -19.09
C GLY A 472 -9.27 -12.90 -20.49
N LYS A 473 -9.78 -13.62 -21.50
CA LYS A 473 -9.91 -13.11 -22.88
C LYS A 473 -10.94 -11.98 -22.95
N PHE A 474 -12.06 -12.11 -22.24
CA PHE A 474 -13.11 -11.11 -22.10
C PHE A 474 -12.58 -9.80 -21.50
N LEU A 475 -11.87 -9.84 -20.38
CA LEU A 475 -11.24 -8.66 -19.78
C LEU A 475 -10.18 -8.03 -20.70
N LYS A 476 -9.41 -8.86 -21.42
CA LYS A 476 -8.42 -8.38 -22.38
C LYS A 476 -9.08 -7.61 -23.53
N LEU A 477 -10.22 -8.06 -24.06
CA LEU A 477 -10.96 -7.36 -25.12
C LEU A 477 -11.47 -5.98 -24.65
N PHE A 478 -11.97 -5.84 -23.44
CA PHE A 478 -12.34 -4.54 -22.88
C PHE A 478 -11.16 -3.57 -22.82
N ARG A 479 -9.99 -4.07 -22.46
CA ARG A 479 -8.78 -3.25 -22.31
C ARG A 479 -8.18 -2.82 -23.65
N THR A 480 -8.12 -3.73 -24.63
CA THR A 480 -7.34 -3.53 -25.86
C THR A 480 -8.21 -3.06 -27.04
N THR A 481 -9.33 -3.69 -27.28
CA THR A 481 -10.11 -3.50 -28.52
C THR A 481 -11.26 -2.51 -28.32
N ARG A 482 -12.01 -2.64 -27.25
CA ARG A 482 -13.21 -1.82 -27.02
C ARG A 482 -12.98 -0.60 -26.12
N ARG A 483 -11.83 -0.49 -25.49
CA ARG A 483 -11.34 0.65 -24.65
C ARG A 483 -12.39 1.22 -23.68
N ASN A 484 -13.27 0.40 -23.13
CA ASN A 484 -14.23 0.83 -22.14
C ASN A 484 -13.67 0.63 -20.73
N ALA A 485 -12.99 1.67 -20.21
CA ALA A 485 -12.33 1.63 -18.90
C ALA A 485 -13.32 1.44 -17.74
N VAL A 486 -14.54 1.98 -17.86
CA VAL A 486 -15.57 1.88 -16.81
C VAL A 486 -16.07 0.45 -16.69
N LEU A 487 -16.45 -0.19 -17.80
CA LEU A 487 -16.87 -1.59 -17.78
C LEU A 487 -15.72 -2.54 -17.42
N PHE A 488 -14.49 -2.25 -17.85
CA PHE A 488 -13.31 -3.02 -17.44
C PHE A 488 -13.16 -3.03 -15.93
N THR A 489 -13.23 -1.85 -15.28
CA THR A 489 -13.11 -1.74 -13.82
C THR A 489 -14.25 -2.44 -13.09
N LEU A 490 -15.50 -2.32 -13.59
CA LEU A 490 -16.66 -2.98 -13.00
C LEU A 490 -16.60 -4.51 -13.12
N CYS A 491 -15.96 -5.03 -14.18
CA CYS A 491 -15.86 -6.47 -14.44
C CYS A 491 -14.62 -7.12 -13.83
N MET A 492 -13.61 -6.36 -13.40
CA MET A 492 -12.31 -6.89 -12.96
C MET A 492 -12.40 -7.76 -11.70
N ASP A 493 -13.31 -7.40 -10.78
CA ASP A 493 -13.47 -8.05 -9.47
C ASP A 493 -14.68 -9.00 -9.41
N LEU A 494 -15.23 -9.42 -10.56
CA LEU A 494 -16.36 -10.34 -10.61
C LEU A 494 -15.91 -11.78 -10.45
N ASP A 495 -16.64 -12.53 -9.61
CA ASP A 495 -16.58 -14.00 -9.65
C ASP A 495 -17.26 -14.49 -10.94
N ASN A 496 -16.75 -15.57 -11.55
CA ASN A 496 -17.31 -16.11 -12.79
C ASN A 496 -17.28 -17.65 -12.81
N TYR A 497 -18.31 -18.24 -13.41
CA TYR A 497 -18.38 -19.68 -13.66
C TYR A 497 -19.32 -19.98 -14.82
N PHE A 498 -19.28 -21.22 -15.31
CA PHE A 498 -20.22 -21.71 -16.32
C PHE A 498 -21.28 -22.62 -15.67
N GLU A 499 -22.53 -22.36 -15.97
CA GLU A 499 -23.68 -23.22 -15.65
C GLU A 499 -24.20 -23.83 -16.96
N GLY A 500 -23.70 -25.04 -17.29
CA GLY A 500 -23.90 -25.61 -18.62
C GLY A 500 -23.15 -24.78 -19.69
N ASP A 501 -23.93 -24.18 -20.61
CA ASP A 501 -23.41 -23.31 -21.67
C ASP A 501 -23.63 -21.82 -21.38
N THR A 502 -24.18 -21.48 -20.22
CA THR A 502 -24.40 -20.09 -19.78
C THR A 502 -23.22 -19.62 -18.95
N PHE A 503 -22.63 -18.50 -19.35
CA PHE A 503 -21.55 -17.82 -18.60
C PHE A 503 -22.14 -16.92 -17.52
N VAL A 504 -21.87 -17.19 -16.26
CA VAL A 504 -22.43 -16.46 -15.12
C VAL A 504 -21.38 -15.54 -14.51
N LEU A 505 -21.69 -14.25 -14.43
CA LEU A 505 -20.91 -13.24 -13.73
C LEU A 505 -21.59 -12.93 -12.38
N VAL A 506 -20.81 -12.96 -11.29
CA VAL A 506 -21.33 -12.77 -9.94
C VAL A 506 -20.65 -11.61 -9.25
N THR A 507 -21.43 -10.72 -8.66
CA THR A 507 -20.93 -9.61 -7.83
C THR A 507 -21.55 -9.63 -6.45
N GLY A 508 -20.77 -9.22 -5.43
CA GLY A 508 -21.27 -9.01 -4.06
C GLY A 508 -21.79 -7.58 -3.82
N VAL A 509 -21.68 -6.68 -4.80
CA VAL A 509 -22.02 -5.27 -4.64
C VAL A 509 -23.25 -4.91 -5.48
N GLU A 510 -24.34 -4.52 -4.81
CA GLU A 510 -25.63 -4.19 -5.46
C GLU A 510 -25.52 -3.05 -6.49
N ALA A 511 -24.68 -2.05 -6.24
CA ALA A 511 -24.45 -0.94 -7.17
C ALA A 511 -23.80 -1.40 -8.46
N VAL A 512 -22.84 -2.35 -8.40
CA VAL A 512 -22.19 -2.97 -9.56
C VAL A 512 -23.20 -3.81 -10.34
N TYR A 513 -24.02 -4.62 -9.65
CA TYR A 513 -25.08 -5.40 -10.27
C TYR A 513 -26.06 -4.53 -11.06
N LYS A 514 -26.57 -3.44 -10.45
CA LYS A 514 -27.47 -2.49 -11.13
C LYS A 514 -26.81 -1.81 -12.32
N SER A 515 -25.53 -1.48 -12.23
CA SER A 515 -24.78 -0.86 -13.32
C SER A 515 -24.56 -1.82 -14.49
N LEU A 516 -24.18 -3.06 -14.24
CA LEU A 516 -23.95 -4.07 -15.28
C LEU A 516 -25.26 -4.51 -15.97
N ASN A 517 -26.39 -4.51 -15.27
CA ASN A 517 -27.71 -4.85 -15.81
C ASN A 517 -28.40 -3.71 -16.59
N ARG A 518 -27.81 -2.52 -16.72
CA ARG A 518 -28.33 -1.50 -17.63
C ARG A 518 -28.30 -2.01 -19.05
N ALA A 519 -29.34 -1.71 -19.82
CA ALA A 519 -29.53 -2.23 -21.19
C ALA A 519 -28.30 -2.04 -22.08
N GLU A 520 -27.69 -0.85 -22.01
CA GLU A 520 -26.48 -0.49 -22.80
C GLU A 520 -25.28 -1.35 -22.41
N ASN A 521 -25.02 -1.52 -21.11
CA ASN A 521 -23.89 -2.30 -20.61
C ASN A 521 -24.07 -3.79 -20.87
N ARG A 522 -25.31 -4.28 -20.70
CA ARG A 522 -25.65 -5.69 -20.95
C ARG A 522 -25.51 -6.04 -22.43
N SER A 523 -25.93 -5.15 -23.35
CA SER A 523 -25.70 -5.32 -24.80
C SER A 523 -24.21 -5.40 -25.14
N PHE A 524 -23.43 -4.46 -24.59
CA PHE A 524 -21.99 -4.39 -24.82
C PHE A 524 -21.23 -5.61 -24.30
N ILE A 525 -21.60 -6.12 -23.12
CA ILE A 525 -21.06 -7.35 -22.54
C ILE A 525 -21.43 -8.55 -23.43
N GLY A 526 -22.70 -8.63 -23.86
CA GLY A 526 -23.21 -9.70 -24.71
C GLY A 526 -22.47 -9.77 -26.06
N GLU A 527 -22.29 -8.63 -26.74
CA GLU A 527 -21.51 -8.56 -27.98
C GLU A 527 -20.07 -9.02 -27.81
N THR A 528 -19.44 -8.63 -26.69
CA THR A 528 -18.04 -9.02 -26.42
C THR A 528 -17.91 -10.51 -26.10
N LEU A 529 -18.90 -11.09 -25.43
CA LEU A 529 -18.94 -12.54 -25.15
C LEU A 529 -19.24 -13.36 -26.42
N GLN A 530 -20.08 -12.84 -27.33
CA GLN A 530 -20.34 -13.49 -28.62
C GLN A 530 -19.08 -13.58 -29.50
N GLU A 531 -18.20 -12.58 -29.47
CA GLU A 531 -16.89 -12.65 -30.14
C GLU A 531 -16.01 -13.79 -29.60
N LEU A 532 -16.24 -14.21 -28.35
CA LEU A 532 -15.53 -15.32 -27.70
C LEU A 532 -16.26 -16.66 -27.83
N GLY A 533 -17.38 -16.70 -28.58
CA GLY A 533 -18.18 -17.90 -28.77
C GLY A 533 -19.15 -18.22 -27.63
N VAL A 534 -19.40 -17.27 -26.74
CA VAL A 534 -20.38 -17.40 -25.63
C VAL A 534 -21.67 -16.68 -26.01
N PHE A 535 -22.73 -17.43 -26.25
CA PHE A 535 -24.02 -16.92 -26.72
C PHE A 535 -25.05 -16.72 -25.61
N SER A 536 -24.80 -17.27 -24.42
CA SER A 536 -25.67 -17.12 -23.25
C SER A 536 -24.87 -16.67 -22.04
N PHE A 537 -25.31 -15.58 -21.39
CA PHE A 537 -24.71 -15.11 -20.15
C PHE A 537 -25.76 -14.57 -19.20
N ASP A 538 -25.43 -14.61 -17.89
CA ASP A 538 -26.26 -14.06 -16.83
C ASP A 538 -25.40 -13.28 -15.82
N ILE A 539 -26.02 -12.31 -15.12
CA ILE A 539 -25.37 -11.50 -14.10
C ILE A 539 -26.16 -11.67 -12.81
N ARG A 540 -25.50 -12.16 -11.75
CA ARG A 540 -26.12 -12.44 -10.46
C ARG A 540 -25.52 -11.64 -9.33
N LEU A 541 -26.36 -11.27 -8.37
CA LEU A 541 -25.92 -10.69 -7.10
C LEU A 541 -25.63 -11.84 -6.12
N LYS A 542 -24.46 -11.81 -5.48
CA LYS A 542 -24.08 -12.79 -4.44
C LYS A 542 -24.90 -12.51 -3.19
N THR A 543 -25.86 -13.34 -2.91
CA THR A 543 -26.66 -13.27 -1.69
C THR A 543 -25.83 -13.71 -0.48
N THR A 544 -25.87 -12.94 0.60
CA THR A 544 -25.18 -13.22 1.87
C THR A 544 -25.69 -14.52 2.48
N GLY A 545 -24.85 -15.19 3.26
CA GLY A 545 -24.98 -16.58 3.71
C GLY A 545 -26.30 -17.08 4.33
N GLU A 546 -27.29 -16.22 4.58
CA GLU A 546 -28.64 -16.61 5.06
C GLU A 546 -29.43 -17.41 4.00
N ASP A 547 -29.35 -17.04 2.72
CA ASP A 547 -30.03 -17.76 1.65
C ASP A 547 -29.47 -19.15 1.34
N LYS A 548 -28.16 -19.38 1.60
CA LYS A 548 -27.55 -20.71 1.47
C LYS A 548 -28.06 -21.66 2.54
N TYR A 549 -28.34 -21.15 3.72
CA TYR A 549 -28.86 -21.92 4.83
C TYR A 549 -30.34 -22.28 4.60
N GLU A 550 -31.16 -21.33 4.10
CA GLU A 550 -32.54 -21.57 3.73
C GLU A 550 -32.69 -22.53 2.55
N LYS A 551 -31.80 -22.43 1.54
CA LYS A 551 -31.80 -23.35 0.40
C LYS A 551 -31.37 -24.75 0.79
N ALA A 552 -30.37 -24.91 1.64
CA ALA A 552 -29.97 -26.19 2.22
C ALA A 552 -31.08 -26.78 3.13
N LEU A 553 -31.79 -25.94 3.89
CA LEU A 553 -32.95 -26.34 4.70
C LEU A 553 -34.14 -26.78 3.82
N SER A 554 -34.39 -26.11 2.69
CA SER A 554 -35.45 -26.48 1.75
C SER A 554 -35.12 -27.80 1.00
N GLU A 555 -33.87 -28.04 0.62
CA GLU A 555 -33.42 -29.29 0.04
C GLU A 555 -33.46 -30.46 1.05
N LEU A 556 -33.11 -30.19 2.31
CA LEU A 556 -33.25 -31.17 3.39
C LEU A 556 -34.72 -31.49 3.69
N ARG A 557 -35.62 -30.49 3.72
CA ARG A 557 -37.07 -30.69 3.88
C ARG A 557 -37.71 -31.44 2.71
N GLY A 558 -37.18 -31.29 1.48
CA GLY A 558 -37.62 -32.03 0.30
C GLY A 558 -37.22 -33.51 0.32
N ASN A 559 -36.12 -33.86 0.99
CA ASN A 559 -35.61 -35.22 1.05
C ASN A 559 -36.03 -36.03 2.30
N PHE A 560 -36.55 -35.36 3.34
CA PHE A 560 -37.02 -36.00 4.58
C PHE A 560 -38.45 -35.60 4.85
N LYS A 561 -39.28 -36.55 5.28
CA LYS A 561 -40.68 -36.28 5.70
C LYS A 561 -40.65 -35.39 6.95
N ASP A 562 -41.60 -34.43 7.01
CA ASP A 562 -41.64 -33.30 7.97
C ASP A 562 -41.56 -33.64 9.48
N ASN A 563 -41.54 -34.91 9.88
CA ASN A 563 -41.51 -35.31 11.29
C ASN A 563 -40.13 -35.66 11.87
N ASP A 564 -39.05 -35.63 11.07
CA ASP A 564 -37.75 -36.14 11.51
C ASP A 564 -36.69 -35.06 11.76
N ILE A 565 -37.00 -33.78 11.63
CA ILE A 565 -36.03 -32.69 11.84
C ILE A 565 -36.42 -31.84 13.06
N GLN A 566 -35.79 -32.10 14.20
CA GLN A 566 -35.79 -31.19 15.35
C GLN A 566 -34.47 -30.40 15.33
N ILE A 567 -34.55 -29.09 15.12
CA ILE A 567 -33.42 -28.17 15.25
C ILE A 567 -33.31 -27.75 16.71
N LYS A 568 -32.19 -28.10 17.36
CA LYS A 568 -31.81 -27.60 18.68
C LYS A 568 -30.95 -26.36 18.57
#